data_7cf1d5afd2f93c1cccad95824aebcc3b
#
_entry.id   7cf1d5afd2f93c1cccad95824aebcc3b
#
_cell.length_a   1.000
_cell.length_b   1.000
_cell.length_c   1.000
_cell.angle_alpha   90.00
_cell.angle_beta   90.00
_cell.angle_gamma   90.00
#
_symmetry.space_group_name_H-M   'P 1'
#
loop_
_entity.id
_entity.type
_entity.pdbx_description
1 polymer ?
#
loop_
_entity_poly.entity_id
_entity_poly.type
_entity_poly.pdbx_seq_one_letter_code
_entity_poly.pdbx_strand_id
1 'polypeptide(L)'
;MAAKPIHMAGPNTIRIKITWQEPAMMQIGKSGVSDNIVEEAKRLLKKHQYIKVRLLRSAITESNKLDLMKMLCERTGANLAGVRGNTAVIYRTRGSRNE
;
A
#
# COMPACT_ATOMS: atom_id res chain seq x y z
N MET A 1 31.30 -3.23 2.18
CA MET A 1 30.93 -3.32 2.13
C MET A 1 30.17 -3.57 1.95
N ALA A 2 29.96 -3.55 1.98
CA ALA A 2 29.12 -3.86 1.90
C ALA A 2 28.31 -4.09 1.69
N ALA A 3 28.04 -4.15 1.44
CA ALA A 3 27.15 -4.35 1.31
C ALA A 3 26.29 -4.58 1.21
N LYS A 4 25.94 -4.72 1.08
CA LYS A 4 25.05 -4.90 1.04
C LYS A 4 24.14 -5.13 0.84
N PRO A 5 24.05 -5.22 0.78
CA PRO A 5 23.09 -5.43 0.61
C PRO A 5 22.26 -5.56 0.28
N ILE A 6 22.10 -5.59 0.19
CA ILE A 6 21.38 -5.79 -0.11
C ILE A 6 20.56 -5.95 -0.40
N HIS A 7 20.21 -6.05 -0.56
CA HIS A 7 19.45 -6.32 -0.92
C HIS A 7 18.51 -6.31 -0.81
N MET A 8 18.83 -6.07 -0.89
CA MET A 8 17.97 -6.45 -0.56
C MET A 8 16.63 -6.32 -0.64
N ALA A 9 16.10 -6.70 -0.24
CA ALA A 9 14.68 -6.96 -0.21
C ALA A 9 13.86 -5.96 0.56
N GLY A 10 14.48 -5.02 1.19
CA GLY A 10 13.78 -4.02 1.96
C GLY A 10 13.10 -2.98 1.10
N PRO A 11 12.25 -2.16 1.70
CA PRO A 11 11.59 -1.10 0.95
C PRO A 11 12.58 -0.03 0.48
N ASN A 12 12.29 0.53 -0.67
CA ASN A 12 13.07 1.63 -1.20
C ASN A 12 12.53 2.94 -0.63
N THR A 13 13.27 3.52 0.31
CA THR A 13 12.79 4.72 1.00
C THR A 13 12.63 5.91 0.09
N ILE A 14 13.45 6.00 -0.97
CA ILE A 14 13.30 7.08 -1.93
C ILE A 14 11.99 6.94 -2.70
N ARG A 15 11.66 5.72 -3.12
CA ARG A 15 10.41 5.46 -3.81
C ARG A 15 9.21 5.76 -2.92
N ILE A 16 9.32 5.46 -1.65
CA ILE A 16 8.25 5.76 -0.69
C ILE A 16 8.05 7.27 -0.61
N LYS A 17 9.13 8.04 -0.51
CA LYS A 17 9.03 9.50 -0.46
C LYS A 17 8.37 10.06 -1.71
N ILE A 18 8.77 9.56 -2.87
CA ILE A 18 8.18 9.99 -4.13
C ILE A 18 6.69 9.67 -4.16
N THR A 19 6.34 8.48 -3.72
CA THR A 19 4.94 8.04 -3.72
C THR A 19 4.08 8.94 -2.83
N TRP A 20 4.62 9.38 -1.70
CA TRP A 20 3.89 10.29 -0.82
C TRP A 20 3.59 11.62 -1.48
N GLN A 21 4.42 12.06 -2.42
CA GLN A 21 4.24 13.34 -3.09
C GLN A 21 3.30 13.27 -4.28
N GLU A 22 2.98 12.07 -4.72
CA GLU A 22 2.11 11.90 -5.88
C GLU A 22 0.67 11.79 -5.44
N PRO A 23 -0.28 12.02 -6.36
CA PRO A 23 -1.69 11.85 -6.00
C PRO A 23 -2.00 10.38 -5.70
N ALA A 24 -3.05 10.16 -4.94
CA ALA A 24 -3.49 8.82 -4.64
C ALA A 24 -3.92 8.12 -5.92
N MET A 25 -3.58 6.84 -6.01
CA MET A 25 -3.88 6.04 -7.18
C MET A 25 -5.21 5.31 -7.05
N MET A 26 -5.71 5.16 -5.83
CA MET A 26 -6.99 4.52 -5.60
C MET A 26 -7.58 5.04 -4.31
N GLN A 27 -8.86 4.76 -4.10
CA GLN A 27 -9.58 5.21 -2.91
C GLN A 27 -10.34 4.06 -2.29
N ILE A 28 -10.48 4.09 -0.97
CA ILE A 28 -11.31 3.14 -0.25
C ILE A 28 -12.48 3.93 0.33
N GLY A 29 -13.69 3.54 -0.02
CA GLY A 29 -14.89 4.22 0.42
C GLY A 29 -15.71 3.36 1.36
N LYS A 30 -17.02 3.60 1.35
CA LYS A 30 -17.94 2.99 2.28
C LYS A 30 -17.90 1.46 2.30
N SER A 31 -17.65 0.84 1.16
CA SER A 31 -17.59 -0.60 1.07
C SER A 31 -16.33 -1.20 1.69
N GLY A 32 -15.39 -0.36 2.10
CA GLY A 32 -14.17 -0.82 2.72
C GLY A 32 -13.29 -1.62 1.78
N VAL A 33 -12.66 -2.64 2.32
CA VAL A 33 -11.75 -3.48 1.55
C VAL A 33 -12.56 -4.59 0.86
N SER A 34 -13.28 -4.20 -0.18
CA SER A 34 -14.08 -5.13 -0.96
C SER A 34 -13.21 -5.91 -1.92
N ASP A 35 -13.80 -6.93 -2.54
CA ASP A 35 -13.07 -7.72 -3.54
C ASP A 35 -12.59 -6.85 -4.69
N ASN A 36 -13.42 -5.90 -5.13
CA ASN A 36 -13.02 -5.00 -6.21
C ASN A 36 -11.83 -4.15 -5.81
N ILE A 37 -11.81 -3.66 -4.58
CA ILE A 37 -10.70 -2.87 -4.07
C ILE A 37 -9.44 -3.72 -4.03
N VAL A 38 -9.55 -4.96 -3.57
CA VAL A 38 -8.41 -5.86 -3.51
C VAL A 38 -7.84 -6.10 -4.91
N GLU A 39 -8.71 -6.37 -5.87
CA GLU A 39 -8.26 -6.63 -7.24
C GLU A 39 -7.62 -5.41 -7.86
N GLU A 40 -8.18 -4.24 -7.63
CA GLU A 40 -7.58 -3.00 -8.12
C GLU A 40 -6.20 -2.77 -7.51
N ALA A 41 -6.09 -2.99 -6.21
CA ALA A 41 -4.81 -2.80 -5.52
C ALA A 41 -3.76 -3.78 -6.05
N LYS A 42 -4.15 -5.03 -6.27
CA LYS A 42 -3.22 -6.02 -6.83
C LYS A 42 -2.72 -5.58 -8.20
N ARG A 43 -3.61 -5.10 -9.04
CA ARG A 43 -3.25 -4.65 -10.37
C ARG A 43 -2.28 -3.47 -10.31
N LEU A 44 -2.58 -2.51 -9.45
CA LEU A 44 -1.72 -1.34 -9.31
C LEU A 44 -0.36 -1.69 -8.72
N LEU A 45 -0.35 -2.59 -7.73
CA LEU A 45 0.91 -3.01 -7.12
C LEU A 45 1.79 -3.76 -8.11
N LYS A 46 1.17 -4.54 -8.98
CA LYS A 46 1.92 -5.25 -10.01
C LYS A 46 2.58 -4.29 -10.98
N LYS A 47 1.90 -3.20 -11.29
CA LYS A 47 2.39 -2.23 -12.25
C LYS A 47 3.40 -1.26 -11.63
N HIS A 48 3.10 -0.77 -10.44
CA HIS A 48 3.87 0.32 -9.83
C HIS A 48 4.74 -0.09 -8.66
N GLN A 49 4.42 -1.18 -8.00
CA GLN A 49 5.07 -1.68 -6.79
C GLN A 49 4.82 -0.83 -5.55
N TYR A 50 4.77 0.49 -5.69
CA TYR A 50 4.49 1.43 -4.61
C TYR A 50 3.28 2.24 -5.01
N ILE A 51 2.24 2.23 -4.18
CA ILE A 51 1.02 2.97 -4.48
C ILE A 51 0.55 3.74 -3.25
N LYS A 52 -0.15 4.84 -3.52
CA LYS A 52 -0.74 5.67 -2.49
C LYS A 52 -2.25 5.47 -2.53
N VAL A 53 -2.81 5.19 -1.37
CA VAL A 53 -4.24 4.89 -1.22
C VAL A 53 -4.87 5.97 -0.37
N ARG A 54 -5.99 6.50 -0.82
CA ARG A 54 -6.74 7.49 -0.07
C ARG A 54 -7.92 6.82 0.62
N LEU A 55 -8.11 7.13 1.89
CA LEU A 55 -9.24 6.60 2.66
C LEU A 55 -10.30 7.68 2.76
N LEU A 56 -11.45 7.44 2.17
CA LEU A 56 -12.54 8.39 2.23
C LEU A 56 -13.16 8.37 3.62
N ARG A 57 -13.76 9.47 3.98
CA ARG A 57 -14.38 9.60 5.30
C ARG A 57 -15.39 8.49 5.56
N SER A 58 -16.13 8.10 4.54
CA SER A 58 -17.14 7.05 4.68
C SER A 58 -16.55 5.70 5.04
N ALA A 59 -15.30 5.44 4.66
CA ALA A 59 -14.64 4.20 5.03
C ALA A 59 -14.23 4.22 6.49
N ILE A 60 -13.81 5.38 6.97
CA ILE A 60 -13.25 5.52 8.31
C ILE A 60 -14.31 5.47 9.39
N THR A 61 -15.57 5.77 9.07
CA THR A 61 -16.63 5.72 10.05
C THR A 61 -16.94 4.30 10.52
N GLU A 62 -16.63 3.31 9.68
CA GLU A 62 -16.91 1.91 10.02
C GLU A 62 -15.72 1.22 10.67
N SER A 63 -14.52 1.62 10.30
CA SER A 63 -13.30 0.97 10.77
C SER A 63 -12.21 2.01 10.86
N ASN A 64 -11.20 1.77 11.71
CA ASN A 64 -10.12 2.74 11.73
C ASN A 64 -9.18 2.52 10.55
N LYS A 65 -8.41 3.56 10.24
CA LYS A 65 -7.56 3.60 9.06
C LYS A 65 -6.52 2.47 9.06
N LEU A 66 -5.91 2.26 10.20
CA LEU A 66 -4.85 1.26 10.27
C LEU A 66 -5.39 -0.14 10.02
N ASP A 67 -6.56 -0.46 10.60
CA ASP A 67 -7.15 -1.77 10.39
C ASP A 67 -7.51 -1.99 8.94
N LEU A 68 -8.06 -0.96 8.28
CA LEU A 68 -8.40 -1.07 6.86
C LEU A 68 -7.15 -1.34 6.02
N MET A 69 -6.07 -0.63 6.32
CA MET A 69 -4.85 -0.81 5.55
C MET A 69 -4.19 -2.14 5.84
N LYS A 70 -4.26 -2.62 7.08
CA LYS A 70 -3.73 -3.94 7.39
C LYS A 70 -4.48 -5.02 6.64
N MET A 71 -5.81 -4.89 6.59
CA MET A 71 -6.62 -5.85 5.86
C MET A 71 -6.27 -5.84 4.38
N LEU A 72 -6.13 -4.66 3.80
CA LEU A 72 -5.77 -4.55 2.39
C LEU A 72 -4.41 -5.18 2.12
N CYS A 73 -3.45 -4.93 2.99
CA CYS A 73 -2.11 -5.49 2.83
C CYS A 73 -2.14 -7.01 2.92
N GLU A 74 -2.90 -7.55 3.86
CA GLU A 74 -3.00 -9.00 4.01
C GLU A 74 -3.60 -9.65 2.76
N ARG A 75 -4.63 -9.02 2.21
CA ARG A 75 -5.32 -9.60 1.07
C ARG A 75 -4.57 -9.43 -0.25
N THR A 76 -3.63 -8.50 -0.30
CA THR A 76 -2.86 -8.23 -1.52
C THR A 76 -1.42 -8.73 -1.45
N GLY A 77 -0.98 -9.15 -0.27
CA GLY A 77 0.42 -9.52 -0.09
C GLY A 77 1.35 -8.33 -0.03
N ALA A 78 0.81 -7.15 0.27
CA ALA A 78 1.59 -5.93 0.32
C ALA A 78 2.04 -5.63 1.74
N ASN A 79 2.93 -4.67 1.85
CA ASN A 79 3.41 -4.16 3.13
C ASN A 79 2.98 -2.70 3.29
N LEU A 80 2.73 -2.29 4.51
CA LEU A 80 2.34 -0.92 4.80
C LEU A 80 3.58 -0.09 5.10
N ALA A 81 3.80 0.96 4.29
CA ALA A 81 4.91 1.87 4.53
C ALA A 81 4.55 2.92 5.57
N GLY A 82 3.29 3.32 5.63
CA GLY A 82 2.86 4.28 6.62
C GLY A 82 1.48 4.83 6.32
N VAL A 83 0.95 5.54 7.30
CA VAL A 83 -0.35 6.22 7.18
C VAL A 83 -0.13 7.67 7.57
N ARG A 84 -0.60 8.59 6.73
CA ARG A 84 -0.52 10.03 7.00
C ARG A 84 -1.86 10.65 6.69
N GLY A 85 -2.51 11.22 7.72
CA GLY A 85 -3.85 11.75 7.54
C GLY A 85 -4.77 10.67 7.03
N ASN A 86 -5.45 10.93 5.94
CA ASN A 86 -6.37 9.97 5.33
C ASN A 86 -5.77 9.27 4.13
N THR A 87 -4.45 9.17 4.09
CA THR A 87 -3.77 8.47 3.00
C THR A 87 -2.77 7.48 3.56
N ALA A 88 -2.43 6.51 2.76
CA ALA A 88 -1.46 5.49 3.14
C ALA A 88 -0.63 5.10 1.91
N VAL A 89 0.57 4.65 2.15
CA VAL A 89 1.42 4.09 1.10
C VAL A 89 1.65 2.63 1.41
N ILE A 90 1.40 1.79 0.43
CA ILE A 90 1.70 0.36 0.53
C ILE A 90 2.60 -0.03 -0.63
N TYR A 91 3.31 -1.12 -0.46
CA TYR A 91 4.23 -1.56 -1.49
C TYR A 91 4.29 -3.08 -1.51
N ARG A 92 4.62 -3.61 -2.67
CA ARG A 92 4.86 -5.03 -2.86
C ARG A 92 5.98 -5.16 -3.88
N THR A 93 7.15 -5.52 -3.40
CA THR A 93 8.30 -5.68 -4.29
C THR A 93 8.33 -7.10 -4.81
N ARG A 94 9.04 -7.28 -5.91
CA ARG A 94 9.13 -8.61 -6.50
C ARG A 94 9.71 -9.63 -5.54
N GLY A 95 10.70 -9.22 -4.79
CA GLY A 95 11.35 -10.14 -3.87
C GLY A 95 10.47 -10.59 -2.73
N SER A 96 9.50 -9.81 -2.36
CA SER A 96 8.62 -10.14 -1.25
C SER A 96 7.59 -11.19 -1.63
N ARG A 97 7.50 -11.46 -2.89
CA ARG A 97 6.56 -12.41 -3.30
C ARG A 97 7.05 -13.83 -3.21
N ASN A 98 7.37 -14.37 -3.19
CA ASN A 98 7.65 -15.55 -3.09
C ASN A 98 7.15 -16.39 -2.81
N GLU A 99 6.86 -16.19 -2.91
CA GLU A 99 6.38 -16.83 -2.71
C GLU A 99 6.24 -17.19 -2.87
#